data_9ddccf7546e91af3827d715a4071fe6f
#
_entry.id   9ddccf7546e91af3827d715a4071fe6f
#
_cell.length_a   1.000
_cell.length_b   1.000
_cell.length_c   1.000
_cell.angle_alpha   90.00
_cell.angle_beta   90.00
_cell.angle_gamma   90.00
#
_symmetry.space_group_name_H-M   'P 1'
#
loop_
_entity.id
_entity.type
_entity.pdbx_description
1 polymer ?
#
loop_
_entity_poly.entity_id
_entity_poly.type
_entity_poly.pdbx_seq_one_letter_code
_entity_poly.pdbx_strand_id
1 'polypeptide(L)'
;MKMSASKFIKCVTVGDGAVGKTCMLICYTSNKFPTDYVPTVFDNFSANLAVDGNIVNLGLWDTAGQEDYSRLRPLSYRGADIFVLAFSLISRASYENVVKKWMPELGRFAPNVPIVLVGTKLDIREDIVYNLADHTHMGSSNIITTAQGEELRKQIGASAYIECSSKTQQNVKAVFDTAIKVVLQPPRRTEMPRKKRHMSSGCSIARSIVCGGCVA
;
A
#
# COMPACT_ATOMS: atom_id res chain seq x y z
N MET A 1 -9.92 -22.91 -25.43
CA MET A 1 -9.58 -22.21 -24.19
C MET A 1 -8.23 -21.52 -24.41
N LYS A 2 -8.16 -20.19 -24.52
CA LYS A 2 -6.87 -19.48 -24.56
C LYS A 2 -6.29 -19.54 -23.16
N MET A 3 -5.22 -20.29 -22.97
CA MET A 3 -4.42 -20.19 -21.74
C MET A 3 -3.82 -18.78 -21.71
N SER A 4 -4.30 -17.96 -20.80
CA SER A 4 -3.69 -16.67 -20.52
C SER A 4 -2.27 -16.93 -19.98
N ALA A 5 -1.28 -16.24 -20.54
CA ALA A 5 0.08 -16.32 -20.03
C ALA A 5 0.07 -15.93 -18.54
N SER A 6 0.76 -16.69 -17.70
CA SER A 6 0.87 -16.36 -16.27
C SER A 6 1.56 -15.01 -16.09
N LYS A 7 0.91 -14.07 -15.41
CA LYS A 7 1.48 -12.76 -15.11
C LYS A 7 2.31 -12.88 -13.84
N PHE A 8 3.59 -12.48 -13.91
CA PHE A 8 4.40 -12.30 -12.70
C PHE A 8 4.05 -10.99 -12.01
N ILE A 9 3.84 -11.04 -10.69
CA ILE A 9 3.60 -9.87 -9.84
C ILE A 9 4.61 -9.88 -8.70
N LYS A 10 5.42 -8.83 -8.62
CA LYS A 10 6.35 -8.62 -7.50
C LYS A 10 5.67 -7.83 -6.39
N CYS A 11 5.41 -8.51 -5.28
CA CYS A 11 4.84 -7.93 -4.06
C CYS A 11 5.93 -7.80 -2.99
N VAL A 12 6.19 -6.58 -2.56
CA VAL A 12 7.21 -6.29 -1.52
C VAL A 12 6.52 -5.91 -0.23
N THR A 13 6.84 -6.62 0.87
CA THR A 13 6.27 -6.36 2.19
C THR A 13 7.23 -5.51 3.01
N VAL A 14 6.74 -4.35 3.49
CA VAL A 14 7.49 -3.37 4.27
C VAL A 14 6.75 -2.99 5.55
N GLY A 15 7.44 -2.40 6.50
CA GLY A 15 6.90 -2.01 7.80
C GLY A 15 7.91 -2.24 8.91
N ASP A 16 7.66 -1.74 10.11
CA ASP A 16 8.57 -1.81 11.24
C ASP A 16 9.00 -3.23 11.61
N GLY A 17 10.08 -3.35 12.38
CA GLY A 17 10.47 -4.61 12.99
C GLY A 17 9.35 -5.17 13.88
N ALA A 18 9.23 -6.49 13.96
CA ALA A 18 8.30 -7.21 14.81
C ALA A 18 6.78 -6.92 14.60
N VAL A 19 6.39 -6.20 13.52
CA VAL A 19 4.95 -6.04 13.21
C VAL A 19 4.31 -7.31 12.65
N GLY A 20 5.08 -8.33 12.27
CA GLY A 20 4.55 -9.62 11.81
C GLY A 20 4.53 -9.81 10.30
N LYS A 21 5.36 -9.11 9.53
CA LYS A 21 5.51 -9.27 8.07
C LYS A 21 5.82 -10.70 7.68
N THR A 22 6.91 -11.23 8.20
CA THR A 22 7.37 -12.61 7.96
C THR A 22 6.33 -13.65 8.35
N CYS A 23 5.70 -13.49 9.53
CA CYS A 23 4.64 -14.40 9.96
C CYS A 23 3.46 -14.41 8.98
N MET A 24 3.07 -13.24 8.46
CA MET A 24 2.00 -13.13 7.48
C MET A 24 2.35 -13.84 6.17
N LEU A 25 3.59 -13.69 5.69
CA LEU A 25 4.08 -14.34 4.46
C LEU A 25 4.17 -15.87 4.62
N ILE A 26 4.71 -16.34 5.74
CA ILE A 26 4.78 -17.77 6.06
C ILE A 26 3.38 -18.36 6.17
N CYS A 27 2.46 -17.70 6.87
CA CYS A 27 1.07 -18.16 6.98
C CYS A 27 0.38 -18.24 5.62
N TYR A 28 0.61 -17.27 4.74
CA TYR A 28 0.05 -17.27 3.40
C TYR A 28 0.57 -18.41 2.53
N THR A 29 1.88 -18.69 2.59
CA THR A 29 2.54 -19.68 1.73
C THR A 29 2.45 -21.11 2.24
N SER A 30 2.53 -21.30 3.57
CA SER A 30 2.57 -22.63 4.20
C SER A 30 1.29 -23.01 4.95
N ASN A 31 0.38 -22.06 5.14
CA ASN A 31 -0.83 -22.21 5.94
C ASN A 31 -0.54 -22.61 7.42
N LYS A 32 0.65 -22.23 7.92
CA LYS A 32 1.10 -22.53 9.29
C LYS A 32 1.63 -21.26 9.95
N PHE A 33 1.28 -21.05 11.22
CA PHE A 33 1.89 -20.00 12.02
C PHE A 33 3.27 -20.45 12.51
N PRO A 34 4.35 -19.67 12.30
CA PRO A 34 5.67 -20.04 12.78
C PRO A 34 5.72 -20.03 14.31
N THR A 35 6.31 -21.07 14.91
CA THR A 35 6.51 -21.18 16.36
C THR A 35 7.75 -20.46 16.83
N ASP A 36 8.75 -20.39 15.97
CA ASP A 36 10.04 -19.79 16.29
C ASP A 36 10.15 -18.41 15.61
N TYR A 37 10.61 -17.43 16.38
CA TYR A 37 10.87 -16.11 15.87
C TYR A 37 12.35 -15.98 15.48
N VAL A 38 12.60 -15.82 14.19
CA VAL A 38 13.93 -15.44 13.67
C VAL A 38 13.80 -14.08 13.00
N PRO A 39 14.60 -13.08 13.41
CA PRO A 39 14.62 -11.78 12.73
C PRO A 39 14.96 -11.94 11.26
N THR A 40 14.13 -11.40 10.39
CA THR A 40 14.35 -11.45 8.94
C THR A 40 15.40 -10.42 8.54
N VAL A 41 16.35 -10.83 7.73
CA VAL A 41 17.21 -9.92 6.98
C VAL A 41 16.58 -9.66 5.61
N PHE A 42 16.30 -10.74 4.90
CA PHE A 42 15.62 -10.74 3.61
C PHE A 42 15.19 -12.17 3.27
N ASP A 43 13.96 -12.33 2.77
CA ASP A 43 13.46 -13.64 2.33
C ASP A 43 12.55 -13.50 1.12
N ASN A 44 12.48 -14.53 0.30
CA ASN A 44 11.68 -14.59 -0.91
C ASN A 44 10.81 -15.84 -0.93
N PHE A 45 9.54 -15.64 -1.18
CA PHE A 45 8.57 -16.69 -1.40
C PHE A 45 7.94 -16.54 -2.78
N SER A 46 7.44 -17.62 -3.35
CA SER A 46 6.65 -17.58 -4.58
C SER A 46 5.41 -18.45 -4.47
N ALA A 47 4.32 -17.99 -5.04
CA ALA A 47 3.07 -18.73 -5.07
C ALA A 47 2.42 -18.59 -6.47
N ASN A 48 1.97 -19.73 -7.03
CA ASN A 48 1.16 -19.73 -8.23
C ASN A 48 -0.32 -19.78 -7.84
N LEU A 49 -1.09 -18.81 -8.31
CA LEU A 49 -2.47 -18.59 -7.87
C LEU A 49 -3.39 -18.35 -9.06
N ALA A 50 -4.64 -18.74 -8.88
CA ALA A 50 -5.72 -18.33 -9.78
C ALA A 50 -6.57 -17.27 -9.07
N VAL A 51 -6.56 -16.04 -9.57
CA VAL A 51 -7.36 -14.93 -9.05
C VAL A 51 -8.23 -14.39 -10.17
N ASP A 52 -9.55 -14.40 -9.98
CA ASP A 52 -10.54 -13.91 -10.96
C ASP A 52 -10.32 -14.47 -12.38
N GLY A 53 -9.97 -15.78 -12.49
CA GLY A 53 -9.72 -16.48 -13.76
C GLY A 53 -8.35 -16.22 -14.41
N ASN A 54 -7.48 -15.42 -13.78
CA ASN A 54 -6.10 -15.20 -14.22
C ASN A 54 -5.13 -16.08 -13.43
N ILE A 55 -4.18 -16.68 -14.15
CA ILE A 55 -3.05 -17.38 -13.50
C ILE A 55 -1.97 -16.34 -13.20
N VAL A 56 -1.63 -16.19 -11.93
CA VAL A 56 -0.63 -15.23 -11.45
C VAL A 56 0.50 -15.99 -10.75
N ASN A 57 1.73 -15.66 -11.10
CA ASN A 57 2.90 -16.02 -10.32
C ASN A 57 3.22 -14.84 -9.38
N LEU A 58 2.95 -14.99 -8.09
CA LEU A 58 3.17 -13.97 -7.09
C LEU A 58 4.52 -14.18 -6.44
N GLY A 59 5.46 -13.27 -6.71
CA GLY A 59 6.73 -13.17 -6.00
C GLY A 59 6.56 -12.32 -4.75
N LEU A 60 6.77 -12.90 -3.58
CA LEU A 60 6.64 -12.27 -2.27
C LEU A 60 8.02 -11.98 -1.71
N TRP A 61 8.28 -10.71 -1.43
CA TRP A 61 9.58 -10.22 -0.96
C TRP A 61 9.43 -9.70 0.47
N ASP A 62 9.98 -10.45 1.43
CA ASP A 62 10.04 -10.01 2.82
C ASP A 62 11.24 -9.11 3.04
N THR A 63 11.05 -8.02 3.77
CA THR A 63 12.12 -7.07 4.05
C THR A 63 12.28 -6.83 5.54
N ALA A 64 13.52 -6.62 5.98
CA ALA A 64 13.80 -6.23 7.35
C ALA A 64 13.21 -4.86 7.67
N GLY A 65 12.49 -4.76 8.78
CA GLY A 65 11.93 -3.49 9.28
C GLY A 65 12.93 -2.66 10.10
N GLN A 66 14.04 -3.26 10.51
CA GLN A 66 15.07 -2.63 11.35
C GLN A 66 15.85 -1.57 10.57
N GLU A 67 16.35 -0.55 11.28
CA GLU A 67 17.08 0.58 10.69
C GLU A 67 18.43 0.17 10.10
N ASP A 68 19.08 -0.84 10.66
CA ASP A 68 20.36 -1.35 10.19
C ASP A 68 20.33 -1.75 8.71
N TYR A 69 19.17 -2.17 8.23
CA TYR A 69 18.96 -2.58 6.83
C TYR A 69 18.36 -1.49 5.94
N SER A 70 18.24 -0.25 6.42
CA SER A 70 17.64 0.87 5.66
C SER A 70 18.36 1.15 4.33
N ARG A 71 19.64 0.88 4.20
CA ARG A 71 20.41 1.04 2.96
C ARG A 71 20.23 -0.12 1.97
N LEU A 72 19.95 -1.32 2.45
CA LEU A 72 19.80 -2.52 1.62
C LEU A 72 18.34 -2.71 1.16
N ARG A 73 17.38 -2.35 2.01
CA ARG A 73 15.95 -2.52 1.75
C ARG A 73 15.47 -1.93 0.41
N PRO A 74 15.92 -0.72 -0.02
CA PRO A 74 15.50 -0.16 -1.31
C PRO A 74 15.92 -0.98 -2.54
N LEU A 75 16.92 -1.85 -2.42
CA LEU A 75 17.30 -2.77 -3.52
C LEU A 75 16.15 -3.73 -3.85
N SER A 76 15.34 -4.09 -2.85
CA SER A 76 14.16 -4.93 -3.03
C SER A 76 13.01 -4.22 -3.74
N TYR A 77 12.98 -2.89 -3.74
CA TYR A 77 11.87 -2.10 -4.31
C TYR A 77 11.90 -2.04 -5.84
N ARG A 78 13.07 -2.26 -6.42
CA ARG A 78 13.21 -2.20 -7.88
C ARG A 78 12.30 -3.23 -8.57
N GLY A 79 11.45 -2.74 -9.46
CA GLY A 79 10.49 -3.57 -10.19
C GLY A 79 9.36 -4.12 -9.33
N ALA A 80 9.08 -3.53 -8.17
CA ALA A 80 7.88 -3.84 -7.39
C ALA A 80 6.63 -3.40 -8.14
N ASP A 81 5.64 -4.29 -8.23
CA ASP A 81 4.33 -3.99 -8.79
C ASP A 81 3.36 -3.49 -7.72
N ILE A 82 3.60 -3.87 -6.44
CA ILE A 82 2.79 -3.48 -5.30
C ILE A 82 3.57 -3.58 -4.00
N PHE A 83 3.26 -2.69 -3.06
CA PHE A 83 3.72 -2.77 -1.67
C PHE A 83 2.59 -3.22 -0.74
N VAL A 84 2.93 -4.12 0.17
CA VAL A 84 2.16 -4.41 1.38
C VAL A 84 2.84 -3.68 2.53
N LEU A 85 2.26 -2.57 2.98
CA LEU A 85 2.78 -1.76 4.08
C LEU A 85 2.09 -2.15 5.37
N ALA A 86 2.83 -2.82 6.25
CA ALA A 86 2.30 -3.40 7.47
C ALA A 86 2.65 -2.57 8.71
N PHE A 87 1.67 -2.39 9.59
CA PHE A 87 1.83 -1.91 10.96
C PHE A 87 1.08 -2.82 11.94
N SER A 88 1.38 -2.76 13.22
CA SER A 88 0.70 -3.56 14.24
C SER A 88 -0.45 -2.78 14.87
N LEU A 89 -1.65 -3.37 14.94
CA LEU A 89 -2.85 -2.78 15.55
C LEU A 89 -2.72 -2.51 17.06
N ILE A 90 -1.68 -3.07 17.67
CA ILE A 90 -1.36 -2.88 19.10
C ILE A 90 -0.09 -2.04 19.31
N SER A 91 0.40 -1.36 18.26
CA SER A 91 1.62 -0.53 18.34
C SER A 91 1.40 0.82 17.69
N ARG A 92 1.15 1.83 18.53
CA ARG A 92 1.00 3.23 18.10
C ARG A 92 2.22 3.72 17.33
N ALA A 93 3.42 3.35 17.77
CA ALA A 93 4.66 3.73 17.13
C ALA A 93 4.73 3.22 15.68
N SER A 94 4.40 1.94 15.44
CA SER A 94 4.42 1.38 14.08
C SER A 94 3.36 2.03 13.17
N TYR A 95 2.21 2.42 13.71
CA TYR A 95 1.18 3.16 13.00
C TYR A 95 1.67 4.56 12.58
N GLU A 96 2.29 5.30 13.49
CA GLU A 96 2.82 6.62 13.19
C GLU A 96 4.00 6.57 12.21
N ASN A 97 4.82 5.52 12.28
CA ASN A 97 5.95 5.31 11.37
C ASN A 97 5.50 5.07 9.92
N VAL A 98 4.26 4.66 9.67
CA VAL A 98 3.71 4.61 8.32
C VAL A 98 3.89 5.96 7.62
N VAL A 99 3.51 7.06 8.27
CA VAL A 99 3.62 8.41 7.69
C VAL A 99 5.02 8.99 7.86
N LYS A 100 5.63 8.80 9.05
CA LYS A 100 6.90 9.46 9.38
C LYS A 100 8.11 8.87 8.68
N LYS A 101 8.08 7.54 8.43
CA LYS A 101 9.22 6.78 7.90
C LYS A 101 8.91 6.14 6.56
N TRP A 102 7.88 5.29 6.51
CA TRP A 102 7.64 4.42 5.36
C TRP A 102 7.19 5.17 4.12
N MET A 103 6.25 6.10 4.24
CA MET A 103 5.79 6.87 3.08
C MET A 103 6.90 7.73 2.45
N PRO A 104 7.76 8.46 3.21
CA PRO A 104 8.93 9.13 2.65
C PRO A 104 9.91 8.19 1.95
N GLU A 105 10.17 7.00 2.52
CA GLU A 105 11.08 6.03 1.92
C GLU A 105 10.52 5.48 0.61
N LEU A 106 9.26 5.02 0.60
CA LEU A 106 8.61 4.50 -0.61
C LEU A 106 8.46 5.58 -1.69
N GLY A 107 8.11 6.79 -1.30
CA GLY A 107 8.00 7.93 -2.23
C GLY A 107 9.32 8.30 -2.90
N ARG A 108 10.44 8.10 -2.20
CA ARG A 108 11.78 8.35 -2.73
C ARG A 108 12.27 7.27 -3.70
N PHE A 109 12.08 5.99 -3.35
CA PHE A 109 12.72 4.88 -4.06
C PHE A 109 11.79 4.15 -5.05
N ALA A 110 10.47 4.26 -4.87
CA ALA A 110 9.49 3.58 -5.70
C ALA A 110 8.20 4.42 -5.82
N PRO A 111 8.29 5.66 -6.33
CA PRO A 111 7.12 6.51 -6.52
C PRO A 111 6.13 5.83 -7.48
N ASN A 112 4.84 6.06 -7.27
CA ASN A 112 3.73 5.55 -8.09
C ASN A 112 3.45 4.03 -8.01
N VAL A 113 4.19 3.27 -7.22
CA VAL A 113 3.82 1.88 -6.95
C VAL A 113 2.66 1.86 -5.96
N PRO A 114 1.56 1.16 -6.26
CA PRO A 114 0.39 1.10 -5.38
C PRO A 114 0.73 0.43 -4.05
N ILE A 115 -0.02 0.83 -3.01
CA ILE A 115 0.17 0.34 -1.64
C ILE A 115 -1.13 -0.27 -1.15
N VAL A 116 -1.04 -1.44 -0.52
CA VAL A 116 -2.06 -2.01 0.37
C VAL A 116 -1.59 -1.82 1.80
N LEU A 117 -2.36 -1.09 2.59
CA LEU A 117 -2.08 -0.89 4.01
C LEU A 117 -2.64 -2.05 4.82
N VAL A 118 -1.84 -2.59 5.74
CA VAL A 118 -2.22 -3.78 6.53
C VAL A 118 -2.02 -3.54 8.01
N GLY A 119 -3.11 -3.68 8.78
CA GLY A 119 -3.09 -3.76 10.23
C GLY A 119 -2.94 -5.22 10.67
N THR A 120 -1.85 -5.54 11.32
CA THR A 120 -1.53 -6.91 11.78
C THR A 120 -1.89 -7.12 13.25
N LYS A 121 -1.85 -8.36 13.73
CA LYS A 121 -2.12 -8.76 15.12
C LYS A 121 -3.55 -8.42 15.57
N LEU A 122 -4.50 -8.63 14.67
CA LEU A 122 -5.93 -8.40 14.92
C LEU A 122 -6.41 -9.20 16.14
N ASP A 123 -5.99 -10.46 16.26
CA ASP A 123 -6.27 -11.34 17.38
C ASP A 123 -5.93 -10.71 18.73
N ILE A 124 -4.73 -10.14 18.86
CA ILE A 124 -4.30 -9.51 20.12
C ILE A 124 -5.11 -8.26 20.41
N ARG A 125 -5.44 -7.46 19.39
CA ARG A 125 -6.32 -6.29 19.57
C ARG A 125 -7.70 -6.70 20.09
N GLU A 126 -8.29 -7.74 19.51
CA GLU A 126 -9.60 -8.25 19.91
C GLU A 126 -9.57 -8.79 21.33
N ASP A 127 -8.54 -9.56 21.70
CA ASP A 127 -8.33 -10.07 23.05
C ASP A 127 -8.21 -8.92 24.08
N ILE A 128 -7.44 -7.86 23.76
CA ILE A 128 -7.31 -6.70 24.64
C ILE A 128 -8.64 -5.98 24.80
N VAL A 129 -9.36 -5.74 23.69
CA VAL A 129 -10.65 -5.05 23.74
C VAL A 129 -11.69 -5.84 24.53
N TYR A 130 -11.71 -7.18 24.36
CA TYR A 130 -12.59 -8.06 25.13
C TYR A 130 -12.29 -7.98 26.64
N ASN A 131 -11.02 -8.09 27.03
CA ASN A 131 -10.61 -8.03 28.43
C ASN A 131 -10.80 -6.62 29.06
N LEU A 132 -10.70 -5.54 28.25
CA LEU A 132 -10.98 -4.18 28.75
C LEU A 132 -12.47 -3.92 29.00
N ALA A 133 -13.37 -4.64 28.32
CA ALA A 133 -14.81 -4.56 28.58
C ALA A 133 -15.19 -5.10 29.96
N ASP A 134 -14.37 -6.01 30.53
CA ASP A 134 -14.59 -6.65 31.83
C ASP A 134 -13.94 -5.88 33.01
N HIS A 135 -12.90 -5.09 32.77
CA HIS A 135 -12.18 -4.34 33.82
C HIS A 135 -11.86 -2.90 33.38
N THR A 136 -12.41 -1.96 34.14
CA THR A 136 -12.18 -0.51 34.04
C THR A 136 -10.70 -0.13 34.10
N HIS A 137 -10.26 0.67 33.11
CA HIS A 137 -9.08 1.54 33.15
C HIS A 137 -7.69 0.91 33.14
N MET A 138 -7.04 0.93 32.03
CA MET A 138 -5.69 1.39 31.64
C MET A 138 -5.13 0.58 30.46
N GLY A 139 -4.91 1.24 29.32
CA GLY A 139 -4.18 0.62 28.21
C GLY A 139 -4.66 0.94 26.78
N SER A 140 -5.73 1.71 26.64
CA SER A 140 -6.36 1.98 25.34
C SER A 140 -5.53 2.87 24.38
N SER A 141 -4.48 3.55 24.86
CA SER A 141 -3.76 4.56 24.06
C SER A 141 -2.92 4.00 22.89
N ASN A 142 -2.51 2.75 22.98
CA ASN A 142 -1.66 2.11 21.96
C ASN A 142 -2.44 1.33 20.90
N ILE A 143 -3.73 1.08 21.14
CA ILE A 143 -4.58 0.31 20.24
C ILE A 143 -5.05 1.20 19.07
N ILE A 144 -4.94 0.67 17.87
CA ILE A 144 -5.41 1.33 16.66
C ILE A 144 -6.76 0.76 16.28
N THR A 145 -7.76 1.64 16.15
CA THR A 145 -9.11 1.26 15.69
C THR A 145 -9.16 1.10 14.18
N THR A 146 -10.16 0.37 13.69
CA THR A 146 -10.41 0.22 12.25
C THR A 146 -10.65 1.57 11.57
N ALA A 147 -11.35 2.50 12.25
CA ALA A 147 -11.56 3.85 11.73
C ALA A 147 -10.25 4.63 11.53
N GLN A 148 -9.32 4.53 12.48
CA GLN A 148 -7.99 5.14 12.37
C GLN A 148 -7.18 4.53 11.22
N GLY A 149 -7.27 3.19 11.03
CA GLY A 149 -6.62 2.53 9.89
C GLY A 149 -7.18 2.99 8.54
N GLU A 150 -8.49 3.13 8.42
CA GLU A 150 -9.14 3.67 7.21
C GLU A 150 -8.81 5.15 6.96
N GLU A 151 -8.69 5.95 8.00
CA GLU A 151 -8.24 7.34 7.88
C GLU A 151 -6.80 7.41 7.38
N LEU A 152 -5.91 6.60 7.98
CA LEU A 152 -4.51 6.50 7.53
C LEU A 152 -4.43 6.05 6.07
N ARG A 153 -5.23 5.06 5.65
CA ARG A 153 -5.31 4.63 4.26
C ARG A 153 -5.60 5.81 3.31
N LYS A 154 -6.60 6.62 3.66
CA LYS A 154 -6.98 7.82 2.88
C LYS A 154 -5.86 8.85 2.86
N GLN A 155 -5.24 9.10 4.01
CA GLN A 155 -4.14 10.06 4.17
C GLN A 155 -2.95 9.72 3.28
N ILE A 156 -2.55 8.45 3.20
CA ILE A 156 -1.39 8.02 2.42
C ILE A 156 -1.75 7.65 0.97
N GLY A 157 -3.03 7.66 0.60
CA GLY A 157 -3.48 7.29 -0.74
C GLY A 157 -3.34 5.79 -1.03
N ALA A 158 -3.36 4.92 -0.01
CA ALA A 158 -3.29 3.49 -0.22
C ALA A 158 -4.55 2.95 -0.91
N SER A 159 -4.38 1.97 -1.79
CA SER A 159 -5.44 1.38 -2.61
C SER A 159 -6.47 0.62 -1.78
N ALA A 160 -6.04 0.01 -0.68
CA ALA A 160 -6.90 -0.73 0.24
C ALA A 160 -6.30 -0.71 1.66
N TYR A 161 -7.17 -0.99 2.65
CA TYR A 161 -6.80 -1.28 4.03
C TYR A 161 -7.40 -2.60 4.45
N ILE A 162 -6.61 -3.46 5.09
CA ILE A 162 -7.05 -4.77 5.57
C ILE A 162 -6.43 -5.03 6.92
N GLU A 163 -7.25 -5.51 7.85
CA GLU A 163 -6.79 -5.99 9.15
C GLU A 163 -6.68 -7.50 9.14
N CYS A 164 -5.59 -8.05 9.65
CA CYS A 164 -5.36 -9.49 9.63
C CYS A 164 -4.70 -10.01 10.91
N SER A 165 -4.88 -11.31 11.13
CA SER A 165 -4.15 -12.08 12.13
C SER A 165 -3.44 -13.25 11.47
N SER A 166 -2.13 -13.30 11.58
CA SER A 166 -1.34 -14.47 11.16
C SER A 166 -1.59 -15.67 12.07
N LYS A 167 -1.83 -15.43 13.37
CA LYS A 167 -2.06 -16.48 14.37
C LYS A 167 -3.35 -17.25 14.09
N THR A 168 -4.45 -16.54 13.83
CA THR A 168 -5.76 -17.15 13.53
C THR A 168 -5.98 -17.37 12.05
N GLN A 169 -5.05 -16.90 11.19
CA GLN A 169 -5.14 -16.90 9.72
C GLN A 169 -6.25 -16.00 9.15
N GLN A 170 -6.89 -15.22 10.01
CA GLN A 170 -7.96 -14.30 9.61
C GLN A 170 -7.43 -13.24 8.63
N ASN A 171 -8.07 -13.13 7.47
CA ASN A 171 -7.79 -12.18 6.42
C ASN A 171 -6.38 -12.22 5.79
N VAL A 172 -5.50 -13.17 6.15
CA VAL A 172 -4.17 -13.26 5.55
C VAL A 172 -4.27 -13.45 4.03
N LYS A 173 -5.14 -14.37 3.58
CA LYS A 173 -5.39 -14.57 2.14
C LYS A 173 -5.95 -13.31 1.47
N ALA A 174 -6.86 -12.60 2.14
CA ALA A 174 -7.49 -11.40 1.60
C ALA A 174 -6.48 -10.26 1.32
N VAL A 175 -5.41 -10.15 2.12
CA VAL A 175 -4.32 -9.18 1.90
C VAL A 175 -3.69 -9.38 0.53
N PHE A 176 -3.26 -10.60 0.21
CA PHE A 176 -2.55 -10.88 -1.04
C PHE A 176 -3.49 -10.96 -2.24
N ASP A 177 -4.70 -11.49 -2.08
CA ASP A 177 -5.73 -11.44 -3.12
C ASP A 177 -6.06 -9.99 -3.51
N THR A 178 -6.16 -9.09 -2.54
CA THR A 178 -6.38 -7.66 -2.79
C THR A 178 -5.17 -7.02 -3.47
N ALA A 179 -3.95 -7.35 -3.03
CA ALA A 179 -2.74 -6.86 -3.67
C ALA A 179 -2.69 -7.26 -5.16
N ILE A 180 -3.01 -8.52 -5.48
CA ILE A 180 -3.10 -9.00 -6.87
C ILE A 180 -4.17 -8.24 -7.64
N LYS A 181 -5.37 -8.06 -7.07
CA LYS A 181 -6.48 -7.34 -7.73
C LYS A 181 -6.13 -5.89 -8.04
N VAL A 182 -5.44 -5.20 -7.13
CA VAL A 182 -4.96 -3.82 -7.35
C VAL A 182 -4.03 -3.74 -8.55
N VAL A 183 -3.13 -4.73 -8.75
CA VAL A 183 -2.23 -4.78 -9.90
C VAL A 183 -2.92 -5.18 -11.20
N LEU A 184 -3.88 -6.10 -11.12
CA LEU A 184 -4.62 -6.58 -12.30
C LEU A 184 -5.68 -5.57 -12.77
N GLN A 185 -6.29 -4.84 -11.84
CA GLN A 185 -7.30 -3.83 -12.10
C GLN A 185 -6.86 -2.48 -11.52
N PRO A 186 -5.88 -1.81 -12.15
CA PRO A 186 -5.46 -0.49 -11.67
C PRO A 186 -6.67 0.44 -11.63
N PRO A 187 -6.77 1.32 -10.60
CA PRO A 187 -7.87 2.26 -10.48
C PRO A 187 -8.02 3.04 -11.78
N ARG A 188 -9.24 3.11 -12.31
CA ARG A 188 -9.54 3.95 -13.48
C ARG A 188 -9.03 5.35 -13.18
N ARG A 189 -8.07 5.83 -13.95
CA ARG A 189 -7.65 7.24 -13.88
C ARG A 189 -8.91 8.07 -14.06
N THR A 190 -9.36 8.72 -13.01
CA THR A 190 -10.35 9.78 -13.09
C THR A 190 -9.72 10.84 -13.97
N GLU A 191 -10.15 10.93 -15.23
CA GLU A 191 -9.73 12.02 -16.11
C GLU A 191 -10.11 13.32 -15.41
N MET A 192 -9.10 14.09 -15.01
CA MET A 192 -9.33 15.46 -14.55
C MET A 192 -10.10 16.18 -15.64
N PRO A 193 -11.20 16.85 -15.33
CA PRO A 193 -11.96 17.58 -16.34
C PRO A 193 -11.01 18.57 -17.02
N ARG A 194 -10.78 18.41 -18.32
CA ARG A 194 -10.01 19.34 -19.14
C ARG A 194 -10.65 20.72 -18.96
N LYS A 195 -9.94 21.64 -18.32
CA LYS A 195 -10.33 23.05 -18.28
C LYS A 195 -10.58 23.47 -19.73
N LYS A 196 -11.84 23.71 -20.10
CA LYS A 196 -12.19 24.34 -21.37
C LYS A 196 -11.44 25.68 -21.44
N ARG A 197 -10.48 25.80 -22.35
CA ARG A 197 -9.90 27.09 -22.68
C ARG A 197 -11.03 27.96 -23.21
N HIS A 198 -11.40 28.97 -22.48
CA HIS A 198 -12.25 30.05 -22.95
C HIS A 198 -11.47 30.74 -24.04
N MET A 199 -11.84 30.48 -25.29
CA MET A 199 -11.44 31.34 -26.41
C MET A 199 -12.18 32.67 -26.22
N SER A 200 -11.48 33.68 -25.74
CA SER A 200 -11.96 35.06 -25.85
C SER A 200 -11.95 35.44 -27.33
N SER A 201 -13.12 35.63 -27.90
CA SER A 201 -13.29 36.25 -29.22
C SER A 201 -12.74 37.69 -29.14
N GLY A 202 -11.57 37.87 -29.72
CA GLY A 202 -10.98 39.18 -29.90
C GLY A 202 -11.82 40.00 -30.88
N CYS A 203 -12.32 41.12 -30.40
CA CYS A 203 -12.97 42.18 -31.17
C CYS A 203 -11.97 42.74 -32.18
N SER A 204 -12.26 42.58 -33.48
CA SER A 204 -11.54 43.20 -34.58
C SER A 204 -11.94 44.66 -34.66
N ILE A 205 -11.05 45.57 -34.24
CA ILE A 205 -11.17 47.00 -34.52
C ILE A 205 -10.54 47.25 -35.88
N ALA A 206 -11.40 47.50 -36.88
CA ALA A 206 -10.99 48.03 -38.18
C ALA A 206 -10.43 49.46 -38.01
N ARG A 207 -9.17 49.67 -38.32
CA ARG A 207 -8.60 51.01 -38.52
C ARG A 207 -8.64 51.37 -39.99
N SER A 208 -9.52 52.31 -40.31
CA SER A 208 -9.54 53.01 -41.58
C SER A 208 -8.21 53.72 -41.83
N ILE A 209 -7.61 53.41 -42.97
CA ILE A 209 -6.47 54.15 -43.51
C ILE A 209 -7.01 55.39 -44.23
N VAL A 210 -6.69 56.58 -43.73
CA VAL A 210 -6.88 57.82 -44.45
C VAL A 210 -5.54 58.15 -45.07
N CYS A 211 -5.58 58.22 -46.40
CA CYS A 211 -4.49 58.68 -47.28
C CYS A 211 -4.52 60.20 -47.37
N GLY A 212 -3.43 60.83 -47.24
CA GLY A 212 -3.21 62.21 -47.60
C GLY A 212 -1.71 62.44 -47.53
N GLY A 213 -1.02 62.69 -48.54
CA GLY A 213 -1.08 63.66 -49.62
C GLY A 213 0.00 64.72 -49.42
N CYS A 214 1.03 64.55 -50.18
CA CYS A 214 1.86 65.60 -50.88
C CYS A 214 2.58 66.72 -50.14
N VAL A 215 3.80 66.91 -50.64
CA VAL A 215 4.52 68.13 -51.12
C VAL A 215 5.47 68.80 -50.11
N ALA A 216 6.68 68.74 -50.35
CA ALA A 216 7.77 69.58 -50.87
C ALA A 216 9.12 69.03 -50.41
#